data_43897dc5648e8cf7793e11a61d363e3c
#
_entry.id   43897dc5648e8cf7793e11a61d363e3c
#
_cell.length_a   1.000
_cell.length_b   1.000
_cell.length_c   1.000
_cell.angle_alpha   90.00
_cell.angle_beta   90.00
_cell.angle_gamma   90.00
#
_symmetry.space_group_name_H-M   'P 1'
#
loop_
_entity.id
_entity.type
_entity.pdbx_description
1 polymer ?
#
loop_
_entity_poly.entity_id
_entity_poly.type
_entity_poly.pdbx_seq_one_letter_code
_entity_poly.pdbx_strand_id
1 'polypeptide(L)'
;MIAQLIETNRLMPRIIFISLFVLKTLVSSAQSEEYKAMLEQYYDGFPTISVVEMRKLMEMKNVYILDTRSKAEYQISHIKNAKLVGYEKFELNAVENIPKEAKIIVYCSVGARSQDIGRKLNKGGYANVKNLYGGLFLWSNKKFPIVDASGNSTNNIHGFSEEWGKWITHGTVVY
;
A
#
# COMPACT_ATOMS: atom_id res chain seq x y z
N MET A 1 -51.12 -0.70 32.75
CA MET A 1 -50.88 -1.58 31.58
C MET A 1 -50.33 -0.84 30.35
N ILE A 2 -50.15 0.48 30.38
CA ILE A 2 -49.61 1.28 29.26
C ILE A 2 -48.11 1.60 29.44
N ALA A 3 -47.56 1.54 30.65
CA ALA A 3 -46.16 1.88 30.94
C ALA A 3 -45.14 0.80 30.51
N GLN A 4 -45.54 -0.47 30.35
CA GLN A 4 -44.64 -1.55 29.93
C GLN A 4 -44.38 -1.63 28.42
N LEU A 5 -45.20 -1.01 27.59
CA LEU A 5 -45.03 -1.01 26.12
C LEU A 5 -44.04 0.03 25.61
N ILE A 6 -43.61 0.98 26.44
CA ILE A 6 -42.70 2.06 26.05
C ILE A 6 -41.20 1.65 26.21
N GLU A 7 -40.90 0.71 27.10
CA GLU A 7 -39.51 0.27 27.34
C GLU A 7 -38.93 -0.66 26.25
N THR A 8 -39.79 -1.44 25.58
CA THR A 8 -39.32 -2.36 24.53
C THR A 8 -38.87 -1.66 23.25
N ASN A 9 -39.34 -0.45 23.02
CA ASN A 9 -39.01 0.28 21.76
C ASN A 9 -37.68 1.07 21.82
N ARG A 10 -37.06 1.18 23.01
CA ARG A 10 -35.75 1.86 23.16
C ARG A 10 -34.53 0.91 23.03
N LEU A 11 -34.73 -0.37 23.16
CA LEU A 11 -33.64 -1.37 23.11
C LEU A 11 -33.34 -1.84 21.66
N MET A 12 -34.39 -1.89 20.81
CA MET A 12 -34.20 -2.35 19.42
C MET A 12 -33.19 -1.53 18.58
N PRO A 13 -33.18 -0.19 18.57
CA PRO A 13 -32.21 0.53 17.78
C PRO A 13 -30.75 0.37 18.27
N ARG A 14 -30.54 0.17 19.57
CA ARG A 14 -29.21 -0.06 20.14
C ARG A 14 -28.64 -1.44 19.76
N ILE A 15 -29.45 -2.46 19.72
CA ILE A 15 -29.05 -3.83 19.36
C ILE A 15 -28.71 -3.88 17.87
N ILE A 16 -29.49 -3.24 17.00
CA ILE A 16 -29.25 -3.16 15.57
C ILE A 16 -27.95 -2.40 15.28
N PHE A 17 -27.68 -1.27 15.98
CA PHE A 17 -26.45 -0.52 15.82
C PHE A 17 -25.21 -1.30 16.27
N ILE A 18 -25.31 -2.04 17.37
CA ILE A 18 -24.20 -2.87 17.88
C ILE A 18 -23.93 -4.04 16.92
N SER A 19 -24.96 -4.70 16.41
CA SER A 19 -24.80 -5.82 15.46
C SER A 19 -24.18 -5.38 14.13
N LEU A 20 -24.60 -4.21 13.60
CA LEU A 20 -24.02 -3.63 12.38
C LEU A 20 -22.55 -3.19 12.56
N PHE A 21 -22.20 -2.69 13.74
CA PHE A 21 -20.82 -2.29 14.05
C PHE A 21 -19.91 -3.53 14.20
N VAL A 22 -20.36 -4.56 14.90
CA VAL A 22 -19.62 -5.83 15.04
C VAL A 22 -19.46 -6.52 13.70
N LEU A 23 -20.49 -6.53 12.83
CA LEU A 23 -20.40 -7.13 11.51
C LEU A 23 -19.38 -6.40 10.62
N LYS A 24 -19.34 -5.05 10.65
CA LYS A 24 -18.33 -4.27 9.90
C LYS A 24 -16.91 -4.54 10.38
N THR A 25 -16.69 -4.71 11.67
CA THR A 25 -15.36 -5.02 12.21
C THR A 25 -14.90 -6.43 11.84
N LEU A 26 -15.80 -7.41 11.85
CA LEU A 26 -15.50 -8.78 11.42
C LEU A 26 -15.15 -8.88 9.95
N VAL A 27 -15.89 -8.20 9.07
CA VAL A 27 -15.59 -8.17 7.63
C VAL A 27 -14.25 -7.48 7.35
N SER A 28 -13.95 -6.37 8.03
CA SER A 28 -12.66 -5.68 7.89
C SER A 28 -11.49 -6.53 8.36
N SER A 29 -11.66 -7.33 9.42
CA SER A 29 -10.64 -8.24 9.92
C SER A 29 -10.39 -9.41 8.95
N ALA A 30 -11.45 -10.03 8.45
CA ALA A 30 -11.36 -11.13 7.49
C ALA A 30 -10.62 -10.70 6.21
N GLN A 31 -10.96 -9.55 5.64
CA GLN A 31 -10.28 -9.01 4.47
C GLN A 31 -8.79 -8.72 4.74
N SER A 32 -8.43 -8.30 5.96
CA SER A 32 -7.04 -8.09 6.35
C SER A 32 -6.25 -9.40 6.39
N GLU A 33 -6.82 -10.49 6.89
CA GLU A 33 -6.16 -11.81 6.94
C GLU A 33 -6.05 -12.45 5.54
N GLU A 34 -7.08 -12.36 4.71
CA GLU A 34 -7.03 -12.80 3.32
C GLU A 34 -5.95 -12.05 2.53
N TYR A 35 -5.83 -10.73 2.74
CA TYR A 35 -4.80 -9.92 2.10
C TYR A 35 -3.40 -10.36 2.53
N LYS A 36 -3.20 -10.63 3.82
CA LYS A 36 -1.92 -11.15 4.32
C LYS A 36 -1.59 -12.52 3.70
N ALA A 37 -2.55 -13.44 3.71
CA ALA A 37 -2.36 -14.77 3.13
C ALA A 37 -2.01 -14.71 1.64
N MET A 38 -2.62 -13.75 0.90
CA MET A 38 -2.25 -13.47 -0.48
C MET A 38 -0.81 -12.94 -0.57
N LEU A 39 -0.43 -11.98 0.25
CA LEU A 39 0.92 -11.42 0.24
C LEU A 39 2.00 -12.48 0.54
N GLU A 40 1.77 -13.36 1.49
CA GLU A 40 2.71 -14.44 1.86
C GLU A 40 3.10 -15.33 0.69
N GLN A 41 2.23 -15.49 -0.32
CA GLN A 41 2.52 -16.27 -1.53
C GLN A 41 3.57 -15.60 -2.43
N TYR A 42 3.76 -14.30 -2.32
CA TYR A 42 4.65 -13.51 -3.18
C TYR A 42 5.93 -13.05 -2.49
N TYR A 43 6.01 -13.19 -1.16
CA TYR A 43 7.21 -12.75 -0.42
C TYR A 43 8.13 -13.94 -0.17
N ASP A 44 9.40 -13.78 -0.53
CA ASP A 44 10.41 -14.85 -0.57
C ASP A 44 11.64 -14.55 0.32
N GLY A 45 11.43 -13.77 1.38
CA GLY A 45 12.47 -13.45 2.36
C GLY A 45 13.30 -12.20 2.05
N PHE A 46 13.00 -11.45 0.98
CA PHE A 46 13.66 -10.16 0.76
C PHE A 46 13.33 -9.17 1.89
N PRO A 47 14.30 -8.38 2.41
CA PRO A 47 14.07 -7.46 3.52
C PRO A 47 12.90 -6.49 3.25
N THR A 48 11.97 -6.41 4.18
CA THR A 48 10.79 -5.55 4.08
C THR A 48 10.82 -4.41 5.08
N ILE A 49 9.99 -3.41 4.80
CA ILE A 49 9.65 -2.32 5.73
C ILE A 49 8.13 -2.17 5.75
N SER A 50 7.56 -1.94 6.92
CA SER A 50 6.13 -1.68 7.04
C SER A 50 5.76 -0.29 6.51
N VAL A 51 4.50 -0.11 6.08
CA VAL A 51 3.99 1.19 5.63
C VAL A 51 4.07 2.26 6.73
N VAL A 52 3.95 1.86 8.00
CA VAL A 52 4.03 2.78 9.15
C VAL A 52 5.48 3.26 9.37
N GLU A 53 6.45 2.35 9.30
CA GLU A 53 7.87 2.71 9.40
C GLU A 53 8.32 3.57 8.22
N MET A 54 7.93 3.19 6.99
CA MET A 54 8.24 4.00 5.81
C MET A 54 7.67 5.42 5.94
N ARG A 55 6.42 5.57 6.42
CA ARG A 55 5.81 6.90 6.61
C ARG A 55 6.65 7.80 7.51
N LYS A 56 7.26 7.24 8.56
CA LYS A 56 8.19 7.97 9.44
C LYS A 56 9.50 8.33 8.74
N LEU A 57 10.02 7.43 7.90
CA LEU A 57 11.28 7.66 7.20
C LEU A 57 11.17 8.72 6.09
N MET A 58 9.98 8.95 5.51
CA MET A 58 9.78 9.94 4.44
C MET A 58 10.16 11.39 4.85
N GLU A 59 10.22 11.67 6.13
CA GLU A 59 10.60 12.99 6.66
C GLU A 59 12.12 13.12 6.85
N MET A 60 12.87 12.03 6.67
CA MET A 60 14.31 11.99 6.86
C MET A 60 15.06 12.31 5.56
N LYS A 61 16.23 12.91 5.68
CA LYS A 61 17.16 13.07 4.55
C LYS A 61 17.79 11.71 4.19
N ASN A 62 18.21 11.56 2.92
CA ASN A 62 18.87 10.35 2.40
C ASN A 62 18.01 9.08 2.38
N VAL A 63 16.69 9.23 2.27
CA VAL A 63 15.75 8.15 1.97
C VAL A 63 15.24 8.32 0.55
N TYR A 64 15.43 7.30 -0.28
CA TYR A 64 15.00 7.27 -1.66
C TYR A 64 13.87 6.26 -1.83
N ILE A 65 12.79 6.69 -2.44
CA ILE A 65 11.60 5.87 -2.68
C ILE A 65 11.51 5.61 -4.18
N LEU A 66 11.49 4.35 -4.57
CA LEU A 66 11.48 3.94 -5.97
C LEU A 66 10.20 3.18 -6.30
N ASP A 67 9.43 3.72 -7.24
CA ASP A 67 8.25 3.08 -7.80
C ASP A 67 8.66 2.18 -8.97
N THR A 68 8.43 0.90 -8.83
CA THR A 68 8.81 -0.10 -9.84
C THR A 68 7.64 -0.47 -10.77
N ARG A 69 6.52 0.24 -10.68
CA ARG A 69 5.34 0.01 -11.52
C ARG A 69 5.54 0.59 -12.93
N SER A 70 4.57 0.38 -13.79
CA SER A 70 4.52 1.00 -15.10
C SER A 70 4.31 2.52 -15.00
N LYS A 71 4.63 3.24 -16.09
CA LYS A 71 4.38 4.68 -16.18
C LYS A 71 2.88 5.00 -16.06
N ALA A 72 2.00 4.17 -16.63
CA ALA A 72 0.56 4.37 -16.53
C ALA A 72 0.08 4.29 -15.08
N GLU A 73 0.49 3.25 -14.33
CA GLU A 73 0.18 3.12 -12.91
C GLU A 73 0.68 4.32 -12.09
N TYR A 74 1.91 4.75 -12.33
CA TYR A 74 2.53 5.89 -11.64
C TYR A 74 1.81 7.21 -11.91
N GLN A 75 1.36 7.44 -13.15
CA GLN A 75 0.66 8.67 -13.53
C GLN A 75 -0.70 8.82 -12.85
N ILE A 76 -1.41 7.70 -12.62
CA ILE A 76 -2.67 7.73 -11.87
C ILE A 76 -2.43 8.15 -10.43
N SER A 77 -1.49 7.48 -9.76
CA SER A 77 -1.04 7.89 -8.43
C SER A 77 0.24 7.20 -7.99
N HIS A 78 0.98 7.85 -7.10
CA HIS A 78 2.19 7.32 -6.50
C HIS A 78 2.42 7.90 -5.10
N ILE A 79 3.33 7.31 -4.35
CA ILE A 79 3.76 7.85 -3.05
C ILE A 79 4.58 9.11 -3.30
N LYS A 80 4.25 10.20 -2.60
CA LYS A 80 4.93 11.49 -2.77
C LYS A 80 6.46 11.34 -2.71
N ASN A 81 7.16 12.03 -3.59
CA ASN A 81 8.62 11.98 -3.76
C ASN A 81 9.17 10.63 -4.27
N ALA A 82 8.34 9.69 -4.66
CA ALA A 82 8.81 8.48 -5.30
C ALA A 82 9.34 8.78 -6.71
N LYS A 83 10.48 8.17 -7.05
CA LYS A 83 11.03 8.17 -8.40
C LYS A 83 10.54 6.94 -9.15
N LEU A 84 9.93 7.14 -10.30
CA LEU A 84 9.58 6.04 -11.19
C LEU A 84 10.85 5.42 -11.78
N VAL A 85 11.04 4.13 -11.58
CA VAL A 85 12.15 3.36 -12.18
C VAL A 85 11.67 2.22 -13.07
N GLY A 86 10.39 1.81 -12.94
CA GLY A 86 9.81 0.75 -13.75
C GLY A 86 10.29 -0.65 -13.34
N TYR A 87 9.72 -1.68 -13.99
CA TYR A 87 10.04 -3.08 -13.73
C TYR A 87 10.70 -3.74 -14.94
N GLU A 88 9.99 -3.76 -16.08
CA GLU A 88 10.38 -4.52 -17.28
C GLU A 88 11.76 -4.10 -17.85
N LYS A 89 11.99 -2.79 -17.88
CA LYS A 89 13.19 -2.19 -18.46
C LYS A 89 14.07 -1.51 -17.41
N PHE A 90 14.04 -2.04 -16.17
CA PHE A 90 14.87 -1.48 -15.11
C PHE A 90 16.35 -1.74 -15.36
N GLU A 91 17.14 -0.68 -15.39
CA GLU A 91 18.59 -0.69 -15.45
C GLU A 91 19.19 0.12 -14.30
N LEU A 92 20.38 -0.23 -13.84
CA LEU A 92 21.05 0.40 -12.70
C LEU A 92 21.43 1.87 -12.95
N ASN A 93 21.58 2.28 -14.20
CA ASN A 93 21.82 3.68 -14.57
C ASN A 93 20.67 4.61 -14.15
N ALA A 94 19.44 4.09 -14.07
CA ALA A 94 18.29 4.86 -13.57
C ALA A 94 18.48 5.38 -12.14
N VAL A 95 19.40 4.82 -11.38
CA VAL A 95 19.66 5.15 -9.97
C VAL A 95 21.12 5.51 -9.68
N GLU A 96 21.94 5.76 -10.70
CA GLU A 96 23.37 6.05 -10.56
C GLU A 96 23.68 7.26 -9.66
N ASN A 97 22.76 8.24 -9.61
CA ASN A 97 22.87 9.42 -8.76
C ASN A 97 22.47 9.18 -7.29
N ILE A 98 22.09 7.97 -6.93
CA ILE A 98 21.77 7.61 -5.54
C ILE A 98 23.04 7.06 -4.88
N PRO A 99 23.45 7.60 -3.72
CA PRO A 99 24.61 7.06 -2.99
C PRO A 99 24.40 5.58 -2.62
N LYS A 100 25.45 4.77 -2.69
CA LYS A 100 25.37 3.32 -2.44
C LYS A 100 24.95 2.99 -1.00
N GLU A 101 25.24 3.88 -0.07
CA GLU A 101 24.90 3.78 1.36
C GLU A 101 23.52 4.32 1.70
N ALA A 102 22.83 4.93 0.72
CA ALA A 102 21.52 5.52 0.94
C ALA A 102 20.48 4.46 1.33
N LYS A 103 19.49 4.85 2.11
CA LYS A 103 18.33 4.01 2.39
C LYS A 103 17.40 4.05 1.19
N ILE A 104 17.18 2.91 0.56
CA ILE A 104 16.31 2.77 -0.60
C ILE A 104 15.09 1.93 -0.22
N ILE A 105 13.90 2.44 -0.51
CA ILE A 105 12.66 1.71 -0.36
C ILE A 105 12.07 1.54 -1.75
N VAL A 106 11.93 0.29 -2.18
CA VAL A 106 11.29 -0.07 -3.44
C VAL A 106 9.84 -0.47 -3.19
N TYR A 107 8.94 -0.18 -4.10
CA TYR A 107 7.56 -0.66 -4.03
C TYR A 107 6.95 -0.87 -5.41
N CYS A 108 5.93 -1.73 -5.48
CA CYS A 108 4.99 -1.84 -6.58
C CYS A 108 3.55 -1.82 -6.04
N SER A 109 2.59 -2.43 -6.72
CA SER A 109 1.20 -2.49 -6.26
C SER A 109 1.06 -3.23 -4.93
N VAL A 110 1.66 -4.43 -4.80
CA VAL A 110 1.59 -5.29 -3.60
C VAL A 110 2.95 -5.72 -3.06
N GLY A 111 4.06 -5.35 -3.71
CA GLY A 111 5.43 -5.69 -3.27
C GLY A 111 6.06 -6.90 -3.99
N ALA A 112 5.38 -7.56 -4.91
CA ALA A 112 5.92 -8.72 -5.64
C ALA A 112 7.05 -8.33 -6.62
N ARG A 113 6.76 -7.47 -7.59
CA ARG A 113 7.73 -7.00 -8.61
C ARG A 113 8.92 -6.25 -8.00
N SER A 114 8.67 -5.49 -6.95
CA SER A 114 9.70 -4.63 -6.33
C SER A 114 10.79 -5.41 -5.60
N GLN A 115 10.56 -6.65 -5.16
CA GLN A 115 11.60 -7.51 -4.60
C GLN A 115 12.71 -7.80 -5.62
N ASP A 116 12.34 -8.07 -6.88
CA ASP A 116 13.31 -8.35 -7.93
C ASP A 116 14.18 -7.12 -8.22
N ILE A 117 13.58 -5.93 -8.24
CA ILE A 117 14.32 -4.67 -8.38
C ILE A 117 15.24 -4.46 -7.17
N GLY A 118 14.75 -4.75 -5.96
CA GLY A 118 15.57 -4.70 -4.75
C GLY A 118 16.81 -5.60 -4.85
N ARG A 119 16.67 -6.82 -5.35
CA ARG A 119 17.80 -7.73 -5.59
C ARG A 119 18.78 -7.22 -6.65
N LYS A 120 18.25 -6.63 -7.74
CA LYS A 120 19.10 -6.00 -8.76
C LYS A 120 19.90 -4.83 -8.16
N LEU A 121 19.27 -4.02 -7.31
CA LEU A 121 19.95 -2.93 -6.58
C LEU A 121 21.04 -3.47 -5.65
N ASN A 122 20.76 -4.49 -4.84
CA ASN A 122 21.75 -5.12 -3.96
C ASN A 122 22.95 -5.65 -4.77
N LYS A 123 22.71 -6.33 -5.89
CA LYS A 123 23.77 -6.78 -6.82
C LYS A 123 24.55 -5.62 -7.40
N GLY A 124 23.91 -4.46 -7.57
CA GLY A 124 24.53 -3.21 -8.01
C GLY A 124 25.28 -2.45 -6.91
N GLY A 125 25.42 -3.03 -5.70
CA GLY A 125 26.19 -2.46 -4.58
C GLY A 125 25.41 -1.50 -3.66
N TYR A 126 24.08 -1.41 -3.78
CA TYR A 126 23.26 -0.66 -2.83
C TYR A 126 23.00 -1.53 -1.59
N ALA A 127 23.57 -1.15 -0.43
CA ALA A 127 23.56 -2.01 0.76
C ALA A 127 22.23 -1.98 1.56
N ASN A 128 21.49 -0.87 1.49
CA ASN A 128 20.36 -0.61 2.38
C ASN A 128 19.03 -0.56 1.62
N VAL A 129 18.66 -1.65 0.96
CA VAL A 129 17.42 -1.76 0.18
C VAL A 129 16.37 -2.55 0.94
N LYS A 130 15.17 -2.00 1.05
CA LYS A 130 14.01 -2.68 1.62
C LYS A 130 12.81 -2.57 0.68
N ASN A 131 11.98 -3.60 0.68
CA ASN A 131 10.71 -3.63 -0.05
C ASN A 131 9.57 -3.16 0.85
N LEU A 132 8.72 -2.26 0.36
CA LEU A 132 7.51 -1.84 1.08
C LEU A 132 6.52 -3.00 1.13
N TYR A 133 6.30 -3.55 2.34
CA TYR A 133 5.35 -4.64 2.55
C TYR A 133 3.94 -4.22 2.14
N GLY A 134 3.29 -5.00 1.27
CA GLY A 134 1.96 -4.72 0.75
C GLY A 134 1.89 -3.59 -0.28
N GLY A 135 3.02 -2.95 -0.61
CA GLY A 135 3.13 -1.94 -1.66
C GLY A 135 2.18 -0.76 -1.53
N LEU A 136 1.82 -0.17 -2.69
CA LEU A 136 0.92 0.98 -2.75
C LEU A 136 -0.49 0.64 -2.25
N PHE A 137 -0.96 -0.59 -2.45
CA PHE A 137 -2.31 -0.98 -2.02
C PHE A 137 -2.42 -0.93 -0.50
N LEU A 138 -1.47 -1.54 0.23
CA LEU A 138 -1.49 -1.46 1.70
C LEU A 138 -1.27 -0.02 2.21
N TRP A 139 -0.41 0.76 1.54
CA TRP A 139 -0.21 2.17 1.83
C TRP A 139 -1.53 2.95 1.77
N SER A 140 -2.30 2.78 0.69
CA SER A 140 -3.60 3.42 0.52
C SER A 140 -4.65 2.88 1.48
N ASN A 141 -4.71 1.56 1.70
CA ASN A 141 -5.65 0.94 2.64
C ASN A 141 -5.44 1.44 4.08
N LYS A 142 -4.22 1.87 4.43
CA LYS A 142 -3.91 2.56 5.69
C LYS A 142 -4.18 4.07 5.64
N LYS A 143 -4.80 4.56 4.55
CA LYS A 143 -5.18 5.96 4.33
C LYS A 143 -3.99 6.92 4.31
N PHE A 144 -2.81 6.43 3.93
CA PHE A 144 -1.67 7.31 3.73
C PHE A 144 -1.78 8.05 2.39
N PRO A 145 -1.31 9.30 2.33
CA PRO A 145 -1.50 10.15 1.15
C PRO A 145 -0.74 9.64 -0.07
N ILE A 146 -1.40 9.76 -1.22
CA ILE A 146 -0.85 9.54 -2.55
C ILE A 146 -1.08 10.78 -3.41
N VAL A 147 -0.28 10.93 -4.44
CA VAL A 147 -0.34 12.08 -5.35
C VAL A 147 -0.45 11.60 -6.80
N ASP A 148 -1.06 12.40 -7.66
CA ASP A 148 -1.11 12.20 -9.10
C ASP A 148 0.20 12.66 -9.80
N ALA A 149 0.25 12.57 -11.12
CA ALA A 149 1.41 13.00 -11.93
C ALA A 149 1.74 14.49 -11.80
N SER A 150 0.79 15.32 -11.40
CA SER A 150 0.97 16.76 -11.15
C SER A 150 1.39 17.06 -9.71
N GLY A 151 1.48 16.07 -8.85
CA GLY A 151 1.80 16.20 -7.43
C GLY A 151 0.61 16.60 -6.54
N ASN A 152 -0.60 16.62 -7.08
CA ASN A 152 -1.81 16.90 -6.31
C ASN A 152 -2.27 15.65 -5.55
N SER A 153 -2.84 15.84 -4.37
CA SER A 153 -3.46 14.73 -3.62
C SER A 153 -4.58 14.10 -4.43
N THR A 154 -4.61 12.77 -4.46
CA THR A 154 -5.63 12.00 -5.16
C THR A 154 -6.07 10.79 -4.33
N ASN A 155 -7.23 10.23 -4.66
CA ASN A 155 -7.70 8.93 -4.15
C ASN A 155 -7.79 7.87 -5.25
N ASN A 156 -7.44 8.21 -6.50
CA ASN A 156 -7.45 7.26 -7.59
C ASN A 156 -6.25 6.32 -7.50
N ILE A 157 -6.46 5.03 -7.70
CA ILE A 157 -5.42 4.01 -7.64
C ILE A 157 -5.59 3.07 -8.83
N HIS A 158 -4.52 2.89 -9.58
CA HIS A 158 -4.53 1.90 -10.66
C HIS A 158 -4.56 0.48 -10.07
N GLY A 159 -5.65 -0.25 -10.32
CA GLY A 159 -5.89 -1.59 -9.77
C GLY A 159 -5.07 -2.70 -10.42
N PHE A 160 -4.29 -2.39 -11.47
CA PHE A 160 -3.55 -3.33 -12.32
C PHE A 160 -4.49 -4.21 -13.17
N SER A 161 -5.39 -4.97 -12.54
CA SER A 161 -6.51 -5.70 -13.11
C SER A 161 -7.64 -5.78 -12.09
N GLU A 162 -8.85 -6.18 -12.52
CA GLU A 162 -9.98 -6.37 -11.60
C GLU A 162 -9.67 -7.36 -10.49
N GLU A 163 -8.94 -8.42 -10.80
CA GLU A 163 -8.51 -9.42 -9.82
C GLU A 163 -7.63 -8.80 -8.71
N TRP A 164 -6.73 -7.89 -9.06
CA TRP A 164 -5.85 -7.23 -8.10
C TRP A 164 -6.54 -6.04 -7.43
N GLY A 165 -7.38 -5.30 -8.15
CA GLY A 165 -8.11 -4.14 -7.65
C GLY A 165 -9.00 -4.44 -6.45
N LYS A 166 -9.49 -5.67 -6.30
CA LYS A 166 -10.28 -6.12 -5.13
C LYS A 166 -9.57 -5.95 -3.79
N TRP A 167 -8.24 -5.89 -3.79
CA TRP A 167 -7.43 -5.71 -2.60
C TRP A 167 -7.32 -4.25 -2.14
N ILE A 168 -7.80 -3.31 -2.96
CA ILE A 168 -7.85 -1.89 -2.60
C ILE A 168 -9.14 -1.63 -1.83
N THR A 169 -9.01 -1.35 -0.54
CA THR A 169 -10.15 -1.12 0.38
C THR A 169 -10.37 0.35 0.69
N HIS A 170 -9.44 1.21 0.25
CA HIS A 170 -9.54 2.66 0.40
C HIS A 170 -9.01 3.35 -0.85
N GLY A 171 -9.83 4.22 -1.42
CA GLY A 171 -9.59 4.92 -2.68
C GLY A 171 -10.53 4.48 -3.80
N THR A 172 -10.38 5.10 -4.96
CA THR A 172 -11.13 4.79 -6.19
C THR A 172 -10.24 3.99 -7.12
N VAL A 173 -10.63 2.76 -7.40
CA VAL A 173 -9.92 1.90 -8.34
C VAL A 173 -10.18 2.36 -9.76
N VAL A 174 -9.11 2.50 -10.56
CA VAL A 174 -9.15 2.82 -11.99
C VAL A 174 -8.26 1.84 -12.77
N TYR A 175 -8.53 1.65 -14.06
CA TYR A 175 -7.81 0.73 -14.94
C TYR A 175 -7.31 1.41 -16.21
#